data_63854c683a622e83c029c821d3ec49a6
#
_entry.id   63854c683a622e83c029c821d3ec49a6
#
_cell.length_a   1.000
_cell.length_b   1.000
_cell.length_c   1.000
_cell.angle_alpha   90.00
_cell.angle_beta   90.00
_cell.angle_gamma   90.00
#
_symmetry.space_group_name_H-M   'P 1'
#
loop_
_entity.id
_entity.type
_entity.pdbx_description
1 polymer ?
#
loop_
_entity_poly.entity_id
_entity_poly.type
_entity_poly.pdbx_seq_one_letter_code
_entity_poly.pdbx_strand_id
1 'polypeptide(L)'
;MSKPPYRVLRVILGIFSLFTAVGGLIIIFGSRPMVMRLFLRPPESEVSTLLLLVTKEMGGVILMLSVMLFFAYRDPARNVAILDALTVGLCILAFTPLWSLYTLDMRQLYPSYLILGRSGVRLVVAALLFYLRPQESVPRPS
;
A
#
# COMPACT_ATOMS: atom_id res chain seq x y z
N MET A 1 -14.90 -26.61 17.08
CA MET A 1 -13.75 -25.97 16.36
C MET A 1 -13.80 -24.47 16.64
N SER A 2 -12.95 -23.96 17.49
CA SER A 2 -12.85 -22.52 17.75
C SER A 2 -12.38 -21.84 16.45
N LYS A 3 -13.12 -20.82 15.97
CA LYS A 3 -12.71 -20.03 14.81
C LYS A 3 -11.35 -19.40 15.15
N PRO A 4 -10.35 -19.48 14.25
CA PRO A 4 -9.05 -18.89 14.54
C PRO A 4 -9.23 -17.39 14.81
N PRO A 5 -8.64 -16.87 15.90
CA PRO A 5 -8.70 -15.45 16.19
C PRO A 5 -8.14 -14.67 14.98
N TYR A 6 -8.70 -13.48 14.69
CA TYR A 6 -8.25 -12.61 13.60
C TYR A 6 -8.56 -13.08 12.18
N ARG A 7 -9.62 -13.87 11.96
CA ARG A 7 -9.98 -14.37 10.62
C ARG A 7 -10.18 -13.22 9.61
N VAL A 8 -10.90 -12.18 10.00
CA VAL A 8 -11.16 -11.03 9.13
C VAL A 8 -9.85 -10.30 8.78
N LEU A 9 -9.00 -10.05 9.76
CA LEU A 9 -7.69 -9.43 9.54
C LEU A 9 -6.82 -10.25 8.58
N ARG A 10 -6.78 -11.57 8.75
CA ARG A 10 -6.06 -12.47 7.84
C ARG A 10 -6.56 -12.38 6.40
N VAL A 11 -7.88 -12.41 6.21
CA VAL A 11 -8.45 -12.29 4.86
C VAL A 11 -8.05 -10.96 4.21
N ILE A 12 -8.16 -9.86 4.93
CA ILE A 12 -7.76 -8.55 4.44
C ILE A 12 -6.27 -8.53 4.08
N LEU A 13 -5.39 -8.97 4.97
CA LEU A 13 -3.95 -9.01 4.73
C LEU A 13 -3.57 -9.92 3.56
N GLY A 14 -4.24 -11.07 3.41
CA GLY A 14 -4.03 -11.99 2.30
C GLY A 14 -4.41 -11.38 0.95
N ILE A 15 -5.56 -10.73 0.87
CA ILE A 15 -6.01 -10.02 -0.33
C ILE A 15 -5.03 -8.90 -0.69
N PHE A 16 -4.63 -8.07 0.29
CA PHE A 16 -3.67 -7.00 0.06
C PHE A 16 -2.30 -7.52 -0.35
N SER A 17 -1.81 -8.58 0.29
CA SER A 17 -0.55 -9.23 -0.09
C SER A 17 -0.58 -9.69 -1.54
N LEU A 18 -1.64 -10.39 -1.95
CA LEU A 18 -1.78 -10.87 -3.32
C LEU A 18 -1.85 -9.70 -4.31
N PHE A 19 -2.66 -8.69 -3.99
CA PHE A 19 -2.87 -7.55 -4.88
C PHE A 19 -1.57 -6.73 -5.06
N THR A 20 -0.82 -6.51 -3.98
CA THR A 20 0.47 -5.81 -4.03
C THR A 20 1.56 -6.66 -4.70
N ALA A 21 1.55 -8.00 -4.53
CA ALA A 21 2.46 -8.89 -5.25
C ALA A 21 2.27 -8.80 -6.76
N VAL A 22 1.03 -8.98 -7.22
CA VAL A 22 0.69 -8.92 -8.64
C VAL A 22 1.00 -7.53 -9.19
N GLY A 23 0.61 -6.46 -8.49
CA GLY A 23 0.90 -5.08 -8.90
C GLY A 23 2.39 -4.79 -9.01
N GLY A 24 3.18 -5.20 -8.02
CA GLY A 24 4.64 -5.06 -8.02
C GLY A 24 5.31 -5.80 -9.19
N LEU A 25 4.91 -7.04 -9.44
CA LEU A 25 5.42 -7.84 -10.56
C LEU A 25 5.07 -7.20 -11.92
N ILE A 26 3.83 -6.72 -12.08
CA ILE A 26 3.42 -6.02 -13.32
C ILE A 26 4.26 -4.77 -13.55
N ILE A 27 4.55 -4.00 -12.49
CA ILE A 27 5.36 -2.78 -12.60
C ILE A 27 6.80 -3.12 -12.98
N ILE A 28 7.40 -4.15 -12.39
CA ILE A 28 8.79 -4.55 -12.64
C ILE A 28 8.96 -5.12 -14.06
N PHE A 29 8.11 -6.08 -14.43
CA PHE A 29 8.27 -6.87 -15.65
C PHE A 29 7.37 -6.39 -16.80
N GLY A 30 6.38 -5.55 -16.52
CA GLY A 30 5.47 -5.03 -17.54
C GLY A 30 6.17 -4.17 -18.59
N SER A 31 5.63 -4.19 -19.80
CA SER A 31 6.10 -3.32 -20.87
C SER A 31 5.78 -1.84 -20.57
N ARG A 32 6.60 -0.92 -21.13
CA ARG A 32 6.38 0.53 -20.97
C ARG A 32 4.92 0.95 -21.17
N PRO A 33 4.26 0.60 -22.28
CA PRO A 33 2.87 1.04 -22.50
C PRO A 33 1.90 0.45 -21.47
N MET A 34 2.12 -0.78 -21.01
CA MET A 34 1.28 -1.43 -20.00
C MET A 34 1.38 -0.72 -18.65
N VAL A 35 2.59 -0.46 -18.16
CA VAL A 35 2.83 0.21 -16.88
C VAL A 35 2.28 1.63 -16.90
N MET A 36 2.52 2.39 -17.97
CA MET A 36 2.04 3.76 -18.10
C MET A 36 0.51 3.84 -18.15
N ARG A 37 -0.16 2.95 -18.89
CA ARG A 37 -1.63 2.93 -18.98
C ARG A 37 -2.32 2.52 -17.68
N LEU A 38 -1.76 1.55 -16.95
CA LEU A 38 -2.40 0.99 -15.74
C LEU A 38 -2.17 1.86 -14.50
N PHE A 39 -0.98 2.43 -14.34
CA PHE A 39 -0.59 3.02 -13.06
C PHE A 39 -0.46 4.54 -13.09
N LEU A 40 0.10 5.12 -14.15
CA LEU A 40 0.47 6.53 -14.17
C LEU A 40 -0.36 7.39 -15.12
N ARG A 41 -0.64 6.90 -16.32
CA ARG A 41 -1.32 7.66 -17.41
C ARG A 41 -0.79 9.09 -17.60
N PRO A 42 0.54 9.31 -17.58
CA PRO A 42 1.08 10.63 -17.80
C PRO A 42 0.90 11.05 -19.27
N PRO A 43 0.95 12.35 -19.57
CA PRO A 43 1.13 12.83 -20.95
C PRO A 43 2.40 12.22 -21.55
N GLU A 44 2.40 11.92 -22.85
CA GLU A 44 3.56 11.27 -23.50
C GLU A 44 4.84 12.12 -23.43
N SER A 45 4.70 13.44 -23.39
CA SER A 45 5.80 14.40 -23.21
C SER A 45 6.52 14.27 -21.88
N GLU A 46 5.85 13.74 -20.85
CA GLU A 46 6.40 13.60 -19.49
C GLU A 46 7.04 12.22 -19.26
N VAL A 47 6.98 11.31 -20.23
CA VAL A 47 7.52 9.95 -20.10
C VAL A 47 9.00 9.92 -20.42
N SER A 48 9.84 10.12 -19.40
CA SER A 48 11.29 10.00 -19.49
C SER A 48 11.79 8.61 -19.09
N THR A 49 13.03 8.27 -19.48
CA THR A 49 13.70 7.04 -19.01
C THR A 49 13.85 7.04 -17.49
N LEU A 50 14.09 8.21 -16.88
CA LEU A 50 14.18 8.38 -15.44
C LEU A 50 12.86 8.05 -14.76
N LEU A 51 11.72 8.52 -15.29
CA LEU A 51 10.40 8.19 -14.77
C LEU A 51 10.15 6.68 -14.80
N LEU A 52 10.57 6.01 -15.88
CA LEU A 52 10.46 4.55 -16.01
C LEU A 52 11.31 3.82 -14.98
N LEU A 53 12.55 4.27 -14.76
CA LEU A 53 13.43 3.70 -13.75
C LEU A 53 12.82 3.83 -12.36
N VAL A 54 12.43 5.03 -11.95
CA VAL A 54 11.81 5.29 -10.64
C VAL A 54 10.52 4.45 -10.47
N THR A 55 9.74 4.31 -11.52
CA THR A 55 8.52 3.48 -11.47
C THR A 55 8.85 2.01 -11.22
N LYS A 56 9.88 1.47 -11.86
CA LYS A 56 10.32 0.09 -11.63
C LYS A 56 10.89 -0.13 -10.23
N GLU A 57 11.65 0.82 -9.71
CA GLU A 57 12.11 0.80 -8.30
C GLU A 57 10.92 0.81 -7.33
N MET A 58 9.90 1.61 -7.59
CA MET A 58 8.65 1.60 -6.82
C MET A 58 7.95 0.23 -6.89
N GLY A 59 8.01 -0.45 -8.03
CA GLY A 59 7.53 -1.83 -8.16
C GLY A 59 8.24 -2.79 -7.20
N GLY A 60 9.56 -2.64 -7.04
CA GLY A 60 10.35 -3.40 -6.07
C GLY A 60 9.92 -3.15 -4.62
N VAL A 61 9.70 -1.88 -4.26
CA VAL A 61 9.19 -1.50 -2.92
C VAL A 61 7.79 -2.09 -2.66
N ILE A 62 6.90 -2.07 -3.66
CA ILE A 62 5.58 -2.67 -3.57
C ILE A 62 5.67 -4.18 -3.38
N LEU A 63 6.58 -4.85 -4.06
CA LEU A 63 6.81 -6.28 -3.90
C LEU A 63 7.35 -6.62 -2.50
N MET A 64 8.30 -5.83 -1.99
CA MET A 64 8.78 -5.96 -0.60
C MET A 64 7.62 -5.80 0.40
N LEU A 65 6.74 -4.81 0.20
CA LEU A 65 5.55 -4.62 1.02
C LEU A 65 4.63 -5.85 0.99
N SER A 66 4.47 -6.48 -0.18
CA SER A 66 3.69 -7.72 -0.31
C SER A 66 4.25 -8.84 0.57
N VAL A 67 5.57 -8.99 0.63
CA VAL A 67 6.23 -10.00 1.49
C VAL A 67 5.95 -9.70 2.97
N MET A 68 6.03 -8.43 3.39
CA MET A 68 5.71 -8.04 4.77
C MET A 68 4.24 -8.34 5.11
N LEU A 69 3.32 -8.02 4.20
CA LEU A 69 1.90 -8.35 4.35
C LEU A 69 1.65 -9.85 4.45
N PHE A 70 2.39 -10.65 3.69
CA PHE A 70 2.31 -12.11 3.75
C PHE A 70 2.74 -12.66 5.12
N PHE A 71 3.82 -12.15 5.71
CA PHE A 71 4.21 -12.54 7.06
C PHE A 71 3.16 -12.15 8.09
N ALA A 72 2.62 -10.93 8.01
CA ALA A 72 1.53 -10.50 8.88
C ALA A 72 0.25 -11.33 8.69
N TYR A 73 -0.06 -11.76 7.47
CA TYR A 73 -1.16 -12.69 7.17
C TYR A 73 -0.99 -14.04 7.85
N ARG A 74 0.22 -14.61 7.83
CA ARG A 74 0.48 -15.93 8.43
C ARG A 74 0.24 -15.93 9.94
N ASP A 75 0.73 -14.93 10.64
CA ASP A 75 0.58 -14.79 12.10
C ASP A 75 0.46 -13.31 12.50
N PRO A 76 -0.77 -12.76 12.50
CA PRO A 76 -0.98 -11.35 12.86
C PRO A 76 -0.58 -11.04 14.30
N ALA A 77 -0.75 -11.98 15.23
CA ALA A 77 -0.45 -11.77 16.64
C ALA A 77 1.05 -11.65 16.90
N ARG A 78 1.86 -12.40 16.16
CA ARG A 78 3.33 -12.35 16.27
C ARG A 78 3.94 -11.16 15.53
N ASN A 79 3.22 -10.63 14.55
CA ASN A 79 3.72 -9.60 13.65
C ASN A 79 3.00 -8.24 13.83
N VAL A 80 2.63 -7.91 15.07
CA VAL A 80 1.95 -6.63 15.39
C VAL A 80 2.78 -5.43 14.96
N ALA A 81 4.10 -5.47 15.13
CA ALA A 81 4.99 -4.41 14.69
C ALA A 81 4.92 -4.15 13.17
N ILE A 82 4.72 -5.21 12.38
CA ILE A 82 4.52 -5.06 10.92
C ILE A 82 3.18 -4.36 10.65
N LEU A 83 2.12 -4.70 11.37
CA LEU A 83 0.80 -4.06 11.24
C LEU A 83 0.86 -2.58 11.62
N ASP A 84 1.56 -2.24 12.69
CA ASP A 84 1.75 -0.86 13.11
C ASP A 84 2.57 -0.07 12.07
N ALA A 85 3.66 -0.65 11.57
CA ALA A 85 4.47 -0.05 10.49
C ALA A 85 3.66 0.15 9.20
N LEU A 86 2.82 -0.81 8.82
CA LEU A 86 1.92 -0.70 7.67
C LEU A 86 0.88 0.41 7.86
N THR A 87 0.31 0.51 9.05
CA THR A 87 -0.66 1.57 9.38
C THR A 87 -0.03 2.95 9.24
N VAL A 88 1.15 3.16 9.85
CA VAL A 88 1.90 4.41 9.74
C VAL A 88 2.29 4.69 8.28
N GLY A 89 2.81 3.69 7.58
CA GLY A 89 3.19 3.79 6.17
C GLY A 89 2.02 4.19 5.26
N LEU A 90 0.84 3.64 5.48
CA LEU A 90 -0.37 4.01 4.75
C LEU A 90 -0.80 5.45 5.03
N CYS A 91 -0.68 5.93 6.27
CA CYS A 91 -0.92 7.33 6.61
C CYS A 91 0.05 8.26 5.87
N ILE A 92 1.35 7.93 5.86
CA ILE A 92 2.36 8.70 5.12
C ILE A 92 2.03 8.71 3.63
N LEU A 93 1.74 7.54 3.04
CA LEU A 93 1.36 7.40 1.63
C LEU A 93 0.01 8.08 1.28
N ALA A 94 -0.85 8.31 2.25
CA ALA A 94 -2.08 9.09 2.04
C ALA A 94 -1.79 10.58 2.05
N PHE A 95 -0.91 11.04 2.96
CA PHE A 95 -0.55 12.46 3.09
C PHE A 95 0.34 12.96 1.95
N THR A 96 1.30 12.16 1.49
CA THR A 96 2.28 12.57 0.46
C THR A 96 1.63 13.13 -0.81
N PRO A 97 0.62 12.48 -1.45
CA PRO A 97 -0.02 13.03 -2.64
C PRO A 97 -0.81 14.30 -2.37
N LEU A 98 -1.38 14.45 -1.16
CA LEU A 98 -2.09 15.67 -0.77
C LEU A 98 -1.12 16.84 -0.65
N TRP A 99 0.05 16.62 -0.05
CA TRP A 99 1.12 17.60 0.01
C TRP A 99 1.64 17.96 -1.39
N SER A 100 1.77 16.96 -2.27
CA SER A 100 2.20 17.17 -3.66
C SER A 100 1.20 17.99 -4.48
N LEU A 101 -0.10 17.90 -4.19
CA LEU A 101 -1.11 18.77 -4.81
C LEU A 101 -0.91 20.25 -4.46
N TYR A 102 -0.36 20.52 -3.28
CA TYR A 102 -0.10 21.87 -2.82
C TYR A 102 1.22 22.44 -3.32
N THR A 103 2.27 21.60 -3.38
CA THR A 103 3.65 22.02 -3.70
C THR A 103 4.01 21.89 -5.18
N LEU A 104 3.34 20.97 -5.89
CA LEU A 104 3.56 20.71 -7.31
C LEU A 104 2.25 21.00 -8.05
N ASP A 105 2.35 21.56 -9.25
CA ASP A 105 1.17 21.85 -10.09
C ASP A 105 0.59 20.56 -10.71
N MET A 106 0.32 19.58 -9.84
CA MET A 106 -0.15 18.25 -10.21
C MET A 106 -1.56 18.26 -10.81
N ARG A 107 -2.30 19.37 -10.67
CA ARG A 107 -3.67 19.50 -11.20
C ARG A 107 -3.72 19.45 -12.73
N GLN A 108 -2.61 19.79 -13.38
CA GLN A 108 -2.46 19.68 -14.83
C GLN A 108 -2.27 18.24 -15.29
N LEU A 109 -1.65 17.39 -14.44
CA LEU A 109 -1.34 16.00 -14.77
C LEU A 109 -2.44 15.02 -14.37
N TYR A 110 -3.08 15.26 -13.21
CA TYR A 110 -4.10 14.37 -12.66
C TYR A 110 -5.30 15.12 -12.10
N PRO A 111 -6.52 14.64 -12.36
CA PRO A 111 -7.72 15.17 -11.71
C PRO A 111 -7.63 15.02 -10.20
N SER A 112 -7.87 16.11 -9.47
CA SER A 112 -7.76 16.17 -8.00
C SER A 112 -8.61 15.11 -7.29
N TYR A 113 -9.77 14.73 -7.85
CA TYR A 113 -10.65 13.71 -7.28
C TYR A 113 -10.01 12.32 -7.23
N LEU A 114 -9.15 11.97 -8.20
CA LEU A 114 -8.43 10.68 -8.19
C LEU A 114 -7.39 10.64 -7.08
N ILE A 115 -6.69 11.74 -6.84
CA ILE A 115 -5.69 11.84 -5.79
C ILE A 115 -6.37 11.78 -4.42
N LEU A 116 -7.46 12.53 -4.23
CA LEU A 116 -8.26 12.51 -3.00
C LEU A 116 -8.86 11.12 -2.75
N GLY A 117 -9.41 10.48 -3.76
CA GLY A 117 -9.99 9.14 -3.65
C GLY A 117 -8.95 8.09 -3.23
N ARG A 118 -7.76 8.09 -3.86
CA ARG A 118 -6.66 7.18 -3.49
C ARG A 118 -6.15 7.42 -2.06
N SER A 119 -6.03 8.67 -1.64
CA SER A 119 -5.64 9.02 -0.27
C SER A 119 -6.70 8.60 0.74
N GLY A 120 -7.98 8.81 0.43
CA GLY A 120 -9.09 8.39 1.28
C GLY A 120 -9.13 6.87 1.48
N VAL A 121 -8.98 6.08 0.42
CA VAL A 121 -8.90 4.61 0.51
C VAL A 121 -7.75 4.16 1.41
N ARG A 122 -6.56 4.78 1.30
CA ARG A 122 -5.40 4.44 2.16
C ARG A 122 -5.67 4.74 3.62
N LEU A 123 -6.33 5.86 3.94
CA LEU A 123 -6.70 6.20 5.31
C LEU A 123 -7.73 5.23 5.89
N VAL A 124 -8.73 4.84 5.09
CA VAL A 124 -9.73 3.84 5.53
C VAL A 124 -9.05 2.51 5.82
N VAL A 125 -8.12 2.07 4.97
CA VAL A 125 -7.37 0.83 5.20
C VAL A 125 -6.47 0.95 6.44
N ALA A 126 -5.80 2.08 6.64
CA ALA A 126 -4.98 2.32 7.83
C ALA A 126 -5.83 2.26 9.11
N ALA A 127 -6.99 2.92 9.12
CA ALA A 127 -7.92 2.87 10.24
C ALA A 127 -8.43 1.44 10.51
N LEU A 128 -8.72 0.68 9.46
CA LEU A 128 -9.17 -0.70 9.57
C LEU A 128 -8.08 -1.61 10.15
N LEU A 129 -6.84 -1.49 9.70
CA LEU A 129 -5.70 -2.24 10.24
C LEU A 129 -5.45 -1.89 11.71
N PHE A 130 -5.51 -0.61 12.06
CA PHE A 130 -5.37 -0.16 13.44
C PHE A 130 -6.47 -0.71 14.35
N TYR A 131 -7.72 -0.70 13.89
CA TYR A 131 -8.86 -1.22 14.66
C TYR A 131 -8.83 -2.73 14.84
N LEU A 132 -8.42 -3.47 13.81
CA LEU A 132 -8.38 -4.94 13.82
C LEU A 132 -7.05 -5.50 14.37
N ARG A 133 -6.11 -4.65 14.75
CA ARG A 133 -4.81 -5.13 15.27
C ARG A 133 -5.01 -5.96 16.52
N PRO A 134 -4.22 -7.04 16.71
CA PRO A 134 -4.20 -7.79 17.94
C PRO A 134 -3.77 -6.89 19.12
N GLN A 135 -4.57 -6.83 20.16
CA GLN A 135 -4.16 -6.16 21.40
C GLN A 135 -3.21 -7.11 22.13
N GLU A 136 -2.03 -6.63 22.49
CA GLU A 136 -1.15 -7.35 23.40
C GLU A 136 -1.91 -7.50 24.72
N SER A 137 -2.21 -8.75 25.09
CA SER A 137 -2.62 -9.04 26.45
C SER A 137 -1.42 -8.75 27.35
N VAL A 138 -1.40 -7.58 27.97
CA VAL A 138 -0.40 -7.24 29.00
C VAL A 138 -0.41 -8.37 30.02
N PRO A 139 0.71 -9.10 30.21
CA PRO A 139 0.78 -10.11 31.27
C PRO A 139 0.50 -9.39 32.58
N ARG A 140 -0.56 -9.78 33.30
CA ARG A 140 -0.76 -9.28 34.65
C ARG A 140 0.46 -9.69 35.46
N PRO A 141 1.16 -8.74 36.11
CA PRO A 141 2.25 -9.10 37.03
C PRO A 141 1.64 -9.99 38.10
N SER A 142 2.21 -11.18 38.22
CA SER A 142 1.95 -12.16 39.29
C SER A 142 2.46 -11.67 40.60
#